data_dfc7cd51f63cfb46a5ebb403744bdd30
#
_entry.id   dfc7cd51f63cfb46a5ebb403744bdd30
#
_cell.length_a   1.000
_cell.length_b   1.000
_cell.length_c   1.000
_cell.angle_alpha   90.00
_cell.angle_beta   90.00
_cell.angle_gamma   90.00
#
_symmetry.space_group_name_H-M   'P 1'
#
loop_
_entity.id
_entity.type
_entity.pdbx_description
1 polymer ?
#
loop_
_entity_poly.entity_id
_entity_poly.type
_entity_poly.pdbx_seq_one_letter_code
_entity_poly.pdbx_strand_id
1 'polypeptide(L)'
;VDKATLLAELETARRRTRALVTSLPEERLDVPYHPGVNPPLWEMGHAAFFYEVFVFNLLDGAASHDPSMDDLWDSFHVEHKDRWRRDLFPGREQTLAYFDTIYDRVASRIESQPLTESDLYLYRYSVF
;
A
#
# COMPACT_ATOMS: atom_id res chain seq x y z
N VAL A 1 4.17 10.77 20.01
CA VAL A 1 4.97 10.39 18.83
C VAL A 1 5.23 11.62 18.01
N ASP A 2 6.48 11.88 17.69
CA ASP A 2 6.88 12.98 16.83
C ASP A 2 6.99 12.56 15.35
N LYS A 3 7.14 13.54 14.47
CA LYS A 3 7.27 13.32 13.04
C LYS A 3 8.47 12.43 12.68
N ALA A 4 9.60 12.62 13.35
CA ALA A 4 10.82 11.84 13.08
C ALA A 4 10.60 10.35 13.38
N THR A 5 9.95 10.03 14.49
CA THR A 5 9.60 8.64 14.85
C THR A 5 8.63 8.05 13.83
N LEU A 6 7.60 8.80 13.47
CA LEU A 6 6.60 8.35 12.49
C LEU A 6 7.21 8.08 11.10
N LEU A 7 8.09 8.97 10.64
CA LEU A 7 8.82 8.79 9.38
C LEU A 7 9.74 7.55 9.43
N ALA A 8 10.38 7.29 10.56
CA ALA A 8 11.20 6.10 10.75
C ALA A 8 10.37 4.81 10.73
N GLU A 9 9.19 4.82 11.35
CA GLU A 9 8.24 3.70 11.29
C GLU A 9 7.79 3.44 9.84
N LEU A 10 7.42 4.49 9.12
CA LEU A 10 7.01 4.42 7.72
C LEU A 10 8.11 3.84 6.84
N GLU A 11 9.33 4.35 6.96
CA GLU A 11 10.48 3.87 6.17
C GLU A 11 10.84 2.41 6.51
N THR A 12 10.71 2.02 7.75
CA THR A 12 10.91 0.62 8.16
C THR A 12 9.89 -0.32 7.51
N ALA A 13 8.61 0.05 7.53
CA ALA A 13 7.55 -0.71 6.88
C ALA A 13 7.78 -0.80 5.36
N ARG A 14 8.10 0.35 4.74
CA ARG A 14 8.43 0.42 3.31
C ARG A 14 9.57 -0.52 2.93
N ARG A 15 10.68 -0.44 3.62
CA ARG A 15 11.87 -1.25 3.34
C ARG A 15 11.59 -2.75 3.49
N ARG A 16 10.88 -3.15 4.53
CA ARG A 16 10.53 -4.56 4.76
C ARG A 16 9.63 -5.11 3.66
N THR A 17 8.60 -4.38 3.27
CA THR A 17 7.68 -4.79 2.21
C THR A 17 8.40 -4.88 0.88
N ARG A 18 9.21 -3.89 0.54
CA ARG A 18 10.00 -3.91 -0.70
C ARG A 18 10.98 -5.10 -0.72
N ALA A 19 11.71 -5.33 0.37
CA ALA A 19 12.67 -6.43 0.47
C ALA A 19 11.98 -7.79 0.27
N LEU A 20 10.80 -7.98 0.84
CA LEU A 20 10.03 -9.21 0.66
C LEU A 20 9.71 -9.43 -0.83
N VAL A 21 9.12 -8.44 -1.48
CA VAL A 21 8.68 -8.57 -2.88
C VAL A 21 9.88 -8.68 -3.84
N THR A 22 10.96 -7.91 -3.62
CA THR A 22 12.14 -7.94 -4.50
C THR A 22 13.02 -9.17 -4.28
N SER A 23 12.98 -9.81 -3.11
CA SER A 23 13.75 -11.02 -2.83
C SER A 23 13.17 -12.28 -3.47
N LEU A 24 11.89 -12.26 -3.85
CA LEU A 24 11.24 -13.39 -4.48
C LEU A 24 11.48 -13.40 -5.99
N PRO A 25 11.76 -14.57 -6.59
CA PRO A 25 11.70 -14.71 -8.04
C PRO A 25 10.32 -14.33 -8.56
N GLU A 26 10.25 -13.78 -9.77
CA GLU A 26 8.98 -13.29 -10.32
C GLU A 26 7.91 -14.39 -10.40
N GLU A 27 8.31 -15.61 -10.75
CA GLU A 27 7.44 -16.77 -10.79
C GLU A 27 6.90 -17.21 -9.43
N ARG A 28 7.47 -16.70 -8.33
CA ARG A 28 7.04 -16.97 -6.95
C ARG A 28 6.24 -15.84 -6.31
N LEU A 29 6.03 -14.75 -7.02
CA LEU A 29 5.17 -13.66 -6.57
C LEU A 29 3.69 -14.07 -6.53
N ASP A 30 3.34 -15.10 -7.29
CA ASP A 30 2.05 -15.78 -7.20
C ASP A 30 2.24 -17.09 -6.44
N VAL A 31 2.16 -17.01 -5.14
CA VAL A 31 2.12 -18.23 -4.32
C VAL A 31 0.96 -19.12 -4.76
N PRO A 32 1.02 -20.45 -4.55
CA PRO A 32 -0.13 -21.31 -4.83
C PRO A 32 -1.39 -20.81 -4.13
N TYR A 33 -2.54 -20.95 -4.79
CA TYR A 33 -3.80 -20.51 -4.22
C TYR A 33 -4.03 -21.16 -2.85
N HIS A 34 -4.40 -20.34 -1.87
CA HIS A 34 -4.82 -20.78 -0.54
C HIS A 34 -5.83 -19.79 0.01
N PRO A 35 -6.95 -20.25 0.60
CA PRO A 35 -8.01 -19.35 1.08
C PRO A 35 -7.57 -18.41 2.22
N GLY A 36 -6.49 -18.73 2.93
CA GLY A 36 -6.00 -17.94 4.07
C GLY A 36 -4.86 -16.97 3.76
N VAL A 37 -4.39 -16.90 2.51
CA VAL A 37 -3.28 -16.01 2.14
C VAL A 37 -3.59 -15.27 0.84
N ASN A 38 -2.84 -14.19 0.59
CA ASN A 38 -2.89 -13.44 -0.66
C ASN A 38 -1.54 -13.49 -1.37
N PRO A 39 -1.49 -13.25 -2.69
CA PRO A 39 -0.22 -13.07 -3.38
C PRO A 39 0.56 -11.88 -2.80
N PRO A 40 1.88 -12.01 -2.55
CA PRO A 40 2.67 -10.92 -2.00
C PRO A 40 2.59 -9.63 -2.82
N LEU A 41 2.49 -9.74 -4.13
CA LEU A 41 2.38 -8.58 -5.01
C LEU A 41 1.05 -7.84 -4.83
N TRP A 42 -0.05 -8.58 -4.67
CA TRP A 42 -1.35 -7.98 -4.35
C TRP A 42 -1.32 -7.27 -2.99
N GLU A 43 -0.71 -7.91 -1.98
CA GLU A 43 -0.59 -7.32 -0.64
C GLU A 43 0.19 -6.00 -0.66
N MET A 44 1.22 -5.89 -1.49
CA MET A 44 1.97 -4.64 -1.65
C MET A 44 1.10 -3.51 -2.22
N GLY A 45 0.35 -3.79 -3.27
CA GLY A 45 -0.58 -2.81 -3.86
C GLY A 45 -1.70 -2.44 -2.90
N HIS A 46 -2.23 -3.42 -2.18
CA HIS A 46 -3.26 -3.23 -1.16
C HIS A 46 -2.77 -2.34 -0.01
N ALA A 47 -1.53 -2.53 0.45
CA ALA A 47 -0.95 -1.68 1.49
C ALA A 47 -0.83 -0.21 1.04
N ALA A 48 -0.38 0.04 -0.18
CA ALA A 48 -0.36 1.39 -0.75
C ALA A 48 -1.77 1.97 -0.87
N PHE A 49 -2.72 1.18 -1.34
CA PHE A 49 -4.12 1.57 -1.46
C PHE A 49 -4.74 1.96 -0.12
N PHE A 50 -4.37 1.29 0.98
CA PHE A 50 -4.81 1.65 2.32
C PHE A 50 -4.44 3.10 2.68
N TYR A 51 -3.20 3.53 2.39
CA TYR A 51 -2.80 4.91 2.58
C TYR A 51 -3.58 5.88 1.69
N GLU A 52 -3.83 5.50 0.44
CA GLU A 52 -4.64 6.35 -0.44
C GLU A 52 -6.03 6.58 0.12
N VAL A 53 -6.71 5.51 0.55
CA VAL A 53 -8.08 5.61 1.06
C VAL A 53 -8.13 6.44 2.34
N PHE A 54 -7.31 6.10 3.32
CA PHE A 54 -7.42 6.72 4.65
C PHE A 54 -6.77 8.09 4.73
N VAL A 55 -5.66 8.31 4.04
CA VAL A 55 -4.94 9.58 4.13
C VAL A 55 -5.39 10.54 3.02
N PHE A 56 -5.28 10.14 1.77
CA PHE A 56 -5.50 11.08 0.67
C PHE A 56 -6.98 11.23 0.30
N ASN A 57 -7.73 10.16 0.20
CA ASN A 57 -9.15 10.27 -0.10
C ASN A 57 -9.95 10.81 1.10
N LEU A 58 -9.78 10.20 2.26
CA LEU A 58 -10.59 10.51 3.45
C LEU A 58 -10.20 11.83 4.10
N LEU A 59 -8.93 12.03 4.43
CA LEU A 59 -8.47 13.25 5.11
C LEU A 59 -8.39 14.46 4.18
N ASP A 60 -7.83 14.27 3.00
CA ASP A 60 -7.55 15.38 2.08
C ASP A 60 -8.63 15.59 1.01
N GLY A 61 -9.53 14.63 0.82
CA GLY A 61 -10.52 14.67 -0.26
C GLY A 61 -9.88 14.58 -1.65
N ALA A 62 -8.63 14.09 -1.74
CA ALA A 62 -7.91 13.96 -3.01
C ALA A 62 -8.39 12.74 -3.79
N ALA A 63 -8.27 12.81 -5.11
CA ALA A 63 -8.54 11.68 -5.99
C ALA A 63 -7.44 10.63 -5.86
N SER A 64 -7.78 9.36 -6.15
CA SER A 64 -6.81 8.27 -6.21
C SER A 64 -5.80 8.47 -7.33
N HIS A 65 -4.60 7.90 -7.14
CA HIS A 65 -3.53 7.90 -8.15
C HIS A 65 -4.00 7.27 -9.46
N ASP A 66 -4.68 6.14 -9.37
CA ASP A 66 -5.34 5.47 -10.50
C ASP A 66 -6.71 4.96 -10.06
N PRO A 67 -7.78 5.76 -10.25
CA PRO A 67 -9.12 5.35 -9.81
C PRO A 67 -9.62 4.05 -10.45
N SER A 68 -9.12 3.67 -11.61
CA SER A 68 -9.49 2.41 -12.26
C SER A 68 -9.03 1.17 -11.51
N MET A 69 -8.03 1.32 -10.63
CA MET A 69 -7.48 0.23 -9.82
C MET A 69 -8.10 0.12 -8.42
N ASP A 70 -8.89 1.09 -8.00
CA ASP A 70 -9.37 1.17 -6.62
C ASP A 70 -10.11 -0.11 -6.18
N ASP A 71 -11.05 -0.59 -7.00
CA ASP A 71 -11.82 -1.79 -6.68
C ASP A 71 -10.95 -3.06 -6.68
N LEU A 72 -9.88 -3.08 -7.47
CA LEU A 72 -8.97 -4.23 -7.55
C LEU A 72 -8.06 -4.33 -6.32
N TRP A 73 -7.65 -3.19 -5.76
CA TRP A 73 -6.85 -3.16 -4.55
C TRP A 73 -7.69 -3.24 -3.27
N ASP A 74 -9.00 -3.05 -3.38
CA ASP A 74 -9.91 -3.09 -2.23
C ASP A 74 -10.34 -4.53 -1.92
N SER A 75 -9.98 -5.01 -0.73
CA SER A 75 -10.30 -6.36 -0.29
C SER A 75 -11.80 -6.63 -0.14
N PHE A 76 -12.62 -5.59 -0.04
CA PHE A 76 -14.09 -5.72 0.02
C PHE A 76 -14.75 -5.83 -1.35
N HIS A 77 -14.06 -5.44 -2.42
CA HIS A 77 -14.59 -5.46 -3.78
C HIS A 77 -14.05 -6.61 -4.61
N VAL A 78 -12.73 -6.86 -4.59
CA VAL A 78 -12.13 -7.95 -5.35
C VAL A 78 -12.33 -9.28 -4.65
N GLU A 79 -12.84 -10.28 -5.35
CA GLU A 79 -12.93 -11.63 -4.81
C GLU A 79 -11.54 -12.20 -4.54
N HIS A 80 -11.39 -12.94 -3.44
CA HIS A 80 -10.11 -13.49 -3.03
C HIS A 80 -9.42 -14.28 -4.15
N LYS A 81 -10.16 -15.13 -4.87
CA LYS A 81 -9.62 -15.93 -5.97
C LYS A 81 -9.05 -15.09 -7.12
N ASP A 82 -9.61 -13.90 -7.36
CA ASP A 82 -9.22 -13.04 -8.47
C ASP A 82 -7.91 -12.28 -8.20
N ARG A 83 -7.42 -12.29 -6.97
CA ARG A 83 -6.14 -11.65 -6.60
C ARG A 83 -4.92 -12.33 -7.23
N TRP A 84 -5.08 -13.54 -7.78
CA TRP A 84 -4.05 -14.27 -8.55
C TRP A 84 -4.09 -13.97 -10.05
N ARG A 85 -5.05 -13.19 -10.52
CA ARG A 85 -5.24 -12.93 -11.96
C ARG A 85 -4.27 -11.88 -12.47
N ARG A 86 -3.29 -12.33 -13.24
CA ARG A 86 -2.29 -11.45 -13.85
C ARG A 86 -2.85 -10.52 -14.94
N ASP A 87 -3.99 -10.85 -15.51
CA ASP A 87 -4.70 -10.01 -16.48
C ASP A 87 -5.39 -8.79 -15.84
N LEU A 88 -5.65 -8.83 -14.52
CA LEU A 88 -6.28 -7.73 -13.80
C LEU A 88 -5.28 -6.79 -13.14
N PHE A 89 -4.12 -7.30 -12.69
CA PHE A 89 -3.18 -6.56 -11.86
C PHE A 89 -1.90 -6.21 -12.62
N PRO A 90 -1.27 -5.06 -12.31
CA PRO A 90 0.02 -4.72 -12.88
C PRO A 90 1.10 -5.69 -12.40
N GLY A 91 2.21 -5.75 -13.14
CA GLY A 91 3.36 -6.54 -12.76
C GLY A 91 4.14 -5.95 -11.59
N ARG A 92 5.22 -6.64 -11.20
CA ARG A 92 6.04 -6.25 -10.05
C ARG A 92 6.58 -4.83 -10.17
N GLU A 93 7.12 -4.46 -11.32
CA GLU A 93 7.75 -3.16 -11.51
C GLU A 93 6.75 -2.01 -11.35
N GLN A 94 5.57 -2.14 -11.95
CA GLN A 94 4.51 -1.15 -11.83
C GLN A 94 3.91 -1.07 -10.43
N THR A 95 3.76 -2.21 -9.75
CA THR A 95 3.26 -2.25 -8.37
C THR A 95 4.26 -1.64 -7.41
N LEU A 96 5.57 -1.89 -7.58
CA LEU A 96 6.63 -1.23 -6.82
C LEU A 96 6.62 0.28 -7.03
N ALA A 97 6.44 0.74 -8.26
CA ALA A 97 6.36 2.17 -8.57
C ALA A 97 5.15 2.83 -7.90
N TYR A 98 3.99 2.20 -7.94
CA TYR A 98 2.78 2.65 -7.25
C TYR A 98 3.02 2.74 -5.74
N PHE A 99 3.52 1.68 -5.15
CA PHE A 99 3.84 1.62 -3.72
C PHE A 99 4.79 2.75 -3.31
N ASP A 100 5.89 2.94 -4.05
CA ASP A 100 6.86 3.99 -3.76
C ASP A 100 6.25 5.39 -3.90
N THR A 101 5.45 5.62 -4.93
CA THR A 101 4.77 6.90 -5.13
C THR A 101 3.88 7.26 -3.96
N ILE A 102 3.08 6.30 -3.47
CA ILE A 102 2.18 6.54 -2.35
C ILE A 102 2.96 6.78 -1.05
N TYR A 103 3.97 5.97 -0.76
CA TYR A 103 4.79 6.13 0.43
C TYR A 103 5.59 7.44 0.42
N ASP A 104 6.11 7.87 -0.73
CA ASP A 104 6.76 9.18 -0.87
C ASP A 104 5.77 10.33 -0.59
N ARG A 105 4.54 10.23 -1.07
CA ARG A 105 3.49 11.22 -0.81
C ARG A 105 3.11 11.26 0.67
N VAL A 106 3.03 10.10 1.32
CA VAL A 106 2.74 10.04 2.77
C VAL A 106 3.88 10.69 3.56
N ALA A 107 5.13 10.38 3.24
CA ALA A 107 6.29 11.01 3.88
C ALA A 107 6.26 12.54 3.73
N SER A 108 6.04 13.03 2.51
CA SER A 108 5.93 14.48 2.24
C SER A 108 4.79 15.13 3.01
N ARG A 109 3.65 14.46 3.13
CA ARG A 109 2.51 14.96 3.91
C ARG A 109 2.84 15.07 5.40
N ILE A 110 3.50 14.04 5.96
CA ILE A 110 3.94 14.05 7.35
C ILE A 110 4.90 15.22 7.60
N GLU A 111 5.83 15.47 6.69
CA GLU A 111 6.80 16.56 6.82
C GLU A 111 6.16 17.94 6.72
N SER A 112 5.23 18.12 5.79
CA SER A 112 4.67 19.44 5.45
C SER A 112 3.44 19.85 6.24
N GLN A 113 2.69 18.90 6.81
CA GLN A 113 1.44 19.17 7.53
C GLN A 113 1.65 19.10 9.05
N PRO A 114 0.86 19.87 9.84
CA PRO A 114 0.82 19.66 11.30
C PRO A 114 0.39 18.24 11.63
N LEU A 115 1.00 17.64 12.64
CA LEU A 115 0.64 16.30 13.10
C LEU A 115 -0.49 16.39 14.13
N THR A 116 -1.72 16.15 13.70
CA THR A 116 -2.89 16.08 14.58
C THR A 116 -3.07 14.67 15.14
N GLU A 117 -3.86 14.52 16.20
CA GLU A 117 -4.18 13.20 16.75
C GLU A 117 -4.91 12.32 15.75
N SER A 118 -5.83 12.89 14.97
CA SER A 118 -6.56 12.16 13.93
C SER A 118 -5.64 11.69 12.83
N ASP A 119 -4.74 12.56 12.35
CA ASP A 119 -3.76 12.20 11.33
C ASP A 119 -2.82 11.10 11.85
N LEU A 120 -2.31 11.24 13.07
CA LEU A 120 -1.44 10.25 13.69
C LEU A 120 -2.11 8.88 13.79
N TYR A 121 -3.38 8.84 14.20
CA TYR A 121 -4.14 7.61 14.28
C TYR A 121 -4.22 6.91 12.92
N LEU A 122 -4.57 7.64 11.86
CA LEU A 122 -4.70 7.07 10.52
C LEU A 122 -3.36 6.67 9.91
N TYR A 123 -2.30 7.45 10.13
CA TYR A 123 -0.96 7.05 9.70
C TYR A 123 -0.53 5.72 10.34
N ARG A 124 -0.70 5.59 11.64
CA ARG A 124 -0.32 4.35 12.36
C ARG A 124 -1.22 3.18 12.02
N TYR A 125 -2.50 3.41 11.86
CA TYR A 125 -3.44 2.38 11.42
C TYR A 125 -3.05 1.81 10.06
N SER A 126 -2.58 2.65 9.15
CA SER A 126 -2.20 2.24 7.80
C SER A 126 -0.83 1.55 7.74
N VAL A 127 0.04 1.73 8.74
CA VAL A 127 1.34 1.04 8.84
C VAL A 127 1.20 -0.40 9.30
N PHE A 128 0.21 -0.70 10.13
CA PHE A 128 -0.01 -2.02 10.72
C PHE A 128 -1.14 -2.78 10.04
#